data_66d3ed9a86dbbafa299bf560c2d2c6f3
#
_entry.id   66d3ed9a86dbbafa299bf560c2d2c6f3
#
_cell.length_a   1.000
_cell.length_b   1.000
_cell.length_c   1.000
_cell.angle_alpha   90.00
_cell.angle_beta   90.00
_cell.angle_gamma   90.00
#
_symmetry.space_group_name_H-M   'P 1'
#
loop_
_entity.id
_entity.type
_entity.pdbx_description
1 polymer ?
#
loop_
_entity_poly.entity_id
_entity_poly.type
_entity_poly.pdbx_seq_one_letter_code
_entity_poly.pdbx_strand_id
1 'polypeptide(L)'
;YILNMDYLVKYGFNATAESVAASLKTISATVPQNMTPEILKACFAAMDLTTLHTGDTVQSVTALVDKANKVTAEFPGCPSPASVCVYPNFASVVRDTRKDGGLHVTTVAGCFPSSQSYLPVKVEECRLAVRNGADEIDIVLALNAFMAGDYEAAAHEIAEMRKAVDEEGAAAGRRVTLKVILETGLLGTVERIAEASF
;
A
#
# COMPACT_ATOMS: atom_id res chain seq x y z
N TYR A 1 -17.03 13.57 24.21
CA TYR A 1 -16.92 12.73 22.99
C TYR A 1 -17.68 13.32 21.79
N ILE A 2 -17.57 14.62 21.54
CA ILE A 2 -18.24 15.34 20.43
C ILE A 2 -17.23 15.87 19.41
N LEU A 3 -15.94 15.59 19.56
CA LEU A 3 -14.87 16.14 18.71
C LEU A 3 -14.71 15.44 17.33
N ASN A 4 -15.26 14.24 17.15
CA ASN A 4 -15.02 13.45 15.93
C ASN A 4 -15.88 13.80 14.71
N MET A 5 -17.01 14.49 14.89
CA MET A 5 -17.84 14.98 13.77
C MET A 5 -17.19 16.17 13.02
N ASP A 6 -16.24 16.85 13.64
CA ASP A 6 -15.66 18.08 13.09
C ASP A 6 -14.74 17.83 11.89
N TYR A 7 -14.02 16.70 11.85
CA TYR A 7 -13.10 16.39 10.74
C TYR A 7 -13.84 16.09 9.44
N LEU A 8 -14.86 15.24 9.49
CA LEU A 8 -15.66 14.90 8.31
C LEU A 8 -16.37 16.13 7.75
N VAL A 9 -16.94 16.96 8.64
CA VAL A 9 -17.57 18.24 8.27
C VAL A 9 -16.52 19.22 7.73
N LYS A 10 -15.38 19.36 8.40
CA LYS A 10 -14.28 20.26 8.01
C LYS A 10 -13.75 19.97 6.61
N TYR A 11 -13.66 18.71 6.23
CA TYR A 11 -13.15 18.30 4.93
C TYR A 11 -14.25 17.93 3.93
N GLY A 12 -15.53 18.16 4.27
CA GLY A 12 -16.64 17.96 3.35
C GLY A 12 -16.99 16.52 3.05
N PHE A 13 -16.70 15.59 3.97
CA PHE A 13 -17.11 14.20 3.81
C PHE A 13 -18.64 14.10 3.82
N ASN A 14 -19.21 13.54 2.76
CA ASN A 14 -20.67 13.39 2.58
C ASN A 14 -21.08 12.06 1.93
N ALA A 15 -20.19 11.06 1.94
CA ALA A 15 -20.52 9.75 1.37
C ALA A 15 -21.54 9.04 2.24
N THR A 16 -22.63 8.56 1.58
CA THR A 16 -23.66 7.70 2.18
C THR A 16 -23.67 6.36 1.47
N ALA A 17 -24.30 5.33 2.10
CA ALA A 17 -24.47 4.02 1.47
C ALA A 17 -25.11 4.14 0.08
N GLU A 18 -26.13 5.00 -0.05
CA GLU A 18 -26.83 5.21 -1.31
C GLU A 18 -25.93 5.85 -2.37
N SER A 19 -25.16 6.89 -2.00
CA SER A 19 -24.25 7.57 -2.93
C SER A 19 -23.11 6.65 -3.40
N VAL A 20 -22.56 5.84 -2.49
CA VAL A 20 -21.54 4.83 -2.82
C VAL A 20 -22.13 3.75 -3.72
N ALA A 21 -23.32 3.22 -3.41
CA ALA A 21 -23.98 2.22 -4.23
C ALA A 21 -24.30 2.74 -5.64
N ALA A 22 -24.74 3.99 -5.77
CA ALA A 22 -24.99 4.63 -7.06
C ALA A 22 -23.69 4.76 -7.88
N SER A 23 -22.59 5.18 -7.25
CA SER A 23 -21.27 5.28 -7.89
C SER A 23 -20.76 3.90 -8.35
N LEU A 24 -20.85 2.88 -7.50
CA LEU A 24 -20.46 1.51 -7.84
C LEU A 24 -21.28 0.94 -9.01
N LYS A 25 -22.58 1.21 -9.05
CA LYS A 25 -23.44 0.81 -10.17
C LYS A 25 -22.98 1.45 -11.48
N THR A 26 -22.66 2.74 -11.45
CA THR A 26 -22.16 3.47 -12.62
C THR A 26 -20.83 2.89 -13.10
N ILE A 27 -19.87 2.70 -12.18
CA ILE A 27 -18.57 2.12 -12.47
C ILE A 27 -18.71 0.71 -13.05
N SER A 28 -19.50 -0.16 -12.41
CA SER A 28 -19.72 -1.53 -12.86
C SER A 28 -20.30 -1.62 -14.27
N ALA A 29 -21.15 -0.67 -14.66
CA ALA A 29 -21.72 -0.61 -16.01
C ALA A 29 -20.67 -0.33 -17.09
N THR A 30 -19.51 0.24 -16.75
CA THR A 30 -18.42 0.54 -17.70
C THR A 30 -17.41 -0.62 -17.83
N VAL A 31 -17.44 -1.62 -16.95
CA VAL A 31 -16.48 -2.74 -16.94
C VAL A 31 -16.40 -3.47 -18.29
N PRO A 32 -17.51 -3.86 -18.95
CA PRO A 32 -17.43 -4.56 -20.23
C PRO A 32 -16.71 -3.75 -21.33
N GLN A 33 -16.83 -2.43 -21.31
CA GLN A 33 -16.21 -1.53 -22.27
C GLN A 33 -14.70 -1.36 -22.00
N ASN A 34 -14.27 -1.58 -20.75
CA ASN A 34 -12.88 -1.46 -20.29
C ASN A 34 -12.13 -2.80 -20.35
N MET A 35 -12.75 -3.90 -20.76
CA MET A 35 -12.10 -5.21 -20.93
C MET A 35 -11.33 -5.28 -22.25
N THR A 36 -10.41 -4.33 -22.47
CA THR A 36 -9.51 -4.31 -23.64
C THR A 36 -8.11 -4.77 -23.27
N PRO A 37 -7.31 -5.29 -24.22
CA PRO A 37 -5.93 -5.66 -23.96
C PRO A 37 -5.09 -4.53 -23.37
N GLU A 38 -5.30 -3.29 -23.77
CA GLU A 38 -4.60 -2.10 -23.28
C GLU A 38 -4.91 -1.84 -21.81
N ILE A 39 -6.18 -1.88 -21.43
CA ILE A 39 -6.59 -1.70 -20.02
C ILE A 39 -6.10 -2.85 -19.16
N LEU A 40 -6.18 -4.11 -19.65
CA LEU A 40 -5.67 -5.26 -18.91
C LEU A 40 -4.16 -5.18 -18.70
N LYS A 41 -3.40 -4.72 -19.69
CA LYS A 41 -1.95 -4.45 -19.54
C LYS A 41 -1.68 -3.33 -18.55
N ALA A 42 -2.48 -2.25 -18.55
CA ALA A 42 -2.36 -1.18 -17.58
C ALA A 42 -2.65 -1.68 -16.14
N CYS A 43 -3.67 -2.52 -15.96
CA CYS A 43 -3.93 -3.17 -14.67
C CYS A 43 -2.75 -4.05 -14.23
N PHE A 44 -2.19 -4.84 -15.15
CA PHE A 44 -1.03 -5.69 -14.84
C PHE A 44 0.20 -4.85 -14.44
N ALA A 45 0.45 -3.74 -15.15
CA ALA A 45 1.53 -2.80 -14.83
C ALA A 45 1.35 -2.07 -13.48
N ALA A 46 0.14 -2.10 -12.92
CA ALA A 46 -0.17 -1.51 -11.62
C ALA A 46 -0.19 -2.54 -10.47
N MET A 47 0.14 -3.80 -10.74
CA MET A 47 0.10 -4.87 -9.73
C MET A 47 1.42 -4.97 -8.96
N ASP A 48 1.31 -5.17 -7.65
CA ASP A 48 2.41 -5.57 -6.79
C ASP A 48 2.46 -7.11 -6.71
N LEU A 49 3.53 -7.71 -7.22
CA LEU A 49 3.75 -9.16 -7.11
C LEU A 49 4.20 -9.47 -5.68
N THR A 50 3.34 -10.08 -4.89
CA THR A 50 3.47 -10.13 -3.43
C THR A 50 3.77 -11.52 -2.91
N THR A 51 4.70 -11.61 -1.93
CA THR A 51 4.83 -12.74 -1.02
C THR A 51 5.02 -12.24 0.41
N LEU A 52 4.15 -12.72 1.31
CA LEU A 52 4.12 -12.36 2.73
C LEU A 52 3.88 -13.60 3.58
N HIS A 53 4.49 -14.72 3.19
CA HIS A 53 4.41 -15.96 3.95
C HIS A 53 5.42 -15.93 5.10
N THR A 54 5.01 -16.44 6.26
CA THR A 54 5.90 -16.57 7.43
C THR A 54 7.14 -17.42 7.12
N GLY A 55 7.05 -18.33 6.16
CA GLY A 55 8.15 -19.21 5.74
C GLY A 55 9.00 -18.67 4.58
N ASP A 56 8.85 -17.39 4.19
CA ASP A 56 9.65 -16.82 3.11
C ASP A 56 11.14 -16.82 3.46
N THR A 57 11.94 -17.11 2.46
CA THR A 57 13.40 -17.19 2.53
C THR A 57 14.02 -16.31 1.45
N VAL A 58 15.31 -16.01 1.55
CA VAL A 58 16.06 -15.34 0.48
C VAL A 58 15.85 -16.07 -0.85
N GLN A 59 15.87 -17.41 -0.84
CA GLN A 59 15.68 -18.19 -2.06
C GLN A 59 14.29 -18.04 -2.67
N SER A 60 13.22 -18.10 -1.85
CA SER A 60 11.84 -17.95 -2.35
C SER A 60 11.59 -16.55 -2.90
N VAL A 61 12.10 -15.52 -2.22
CA VAL A 61 11.99 -14.13 -2.66
C VAL A 61 12.79 -13.90 -3.96
N THR A 62 14.03 -14.39 -4.05
CA THR A 62 14.82 -14.33 -5.28
C THR A 62 14.08 -14.97 -6.46
N ALA A 63 13.49 -16.15 -6.27
CA ALA A 63 12.72 -16.83 -7.31
C ALA A 63 11.50 -16.01 -7.77
N LEU A 64 10.83 -15.31 -6.84
CA LEU A 64 9.72 -14.43 -7.17
C LEU A 64 10.17 -13.23 -8.01
N VAL A 65 11.28 -12.58 -7.64
CA VAL A 65 11.86 -11.46 -8.39
C VAL A 65 12.33 -11.92 -9.77
N ASP A 66 12.94 -13.11 -9.88
CA ASP A 66 13.35 -13.67 -11.17
C ASP A 66 12.15 -13.96 -12.09
N LYS A 67 11.00 -14.32 -11.51
CA LYS A 67 9.76 -14.45 -12.28
C LYS A 67 9.33 -13.08 -12.84
N ALA A 68 9.36 -12.02 -12.02
CA ALA A 68 9.06 -10.66 -12.48
C ALA A 68 10.03 -10.19 -13.58
N ASN A 69 11.33 -10.44 -13.42
CA ASN A 69 12.38 -10.11 -14.39
C ASN A 69 12.18 -10.74 -15.78
N LYS A 70 11.44 -11.84 -15.87
CA LYS A 70 11.24 -12.59 -17.13
C LYS A 70 9.98 -12.23 -17.89
N VAL A 71 9.05 -11.49 -17.26
CA VAL A 71 7.71 -11.22 -17.83
C VAL A 71 7.80 -10.64 -19.22
N THR A 72 8.59 -9.60 -19.45
CA THR A 72 8.68 -8.92 -20.75
C THR A 72 9.33 -9.78 -21.84
N ALA A 73 10.19 -10.73 -21.46
CA ALA A 73 10.82 -11.67 -22.41
C ALA A 73 9.91 -12.85 -22.74
N GLU A 74 9.20 -13.39 -21.74
CA GLU A 74 8.31 -14.54 -21.92
C GLU A 74 6.96 -14.14 -22.55
N PHE A 75 6.51 -12.90 -22.33
CA PHE A 75 5.24 -12.35 -22.84
C PHE A 75 5.49 -11.04 -23.60
N PRO A 76 5.93 -11.09 -24.88
CA PRO A 76 6.21 -9.89 -25.65
C PRO A 76 5.02 -8.93 -25.73
N GLY A 77 5.26 -7.66 -25.39
CA GLY A 77 4.22 -6.63 -25.33
C GLY A 77 3.40 -6.60 -24.06
N CYS A 78 3.75 -7.44 -23.05
CA CYS A 78 3.26 -7.31 -21.69
C CYS A 78 4.24 -6.44 -20.87
N PRO A 79 3.78 -5.47 -20.07
CA PRO A 79 4.66 -4.70 -19.19
C PRO A 79 5.15 -5.54 -18.02
N SER A 80 6.17 -5.07 -17.29
CA SER A 80 6.51 -5.59 -15.98
C SER A 80 5.42 -5.22 -14.95
N PRO A 81 5.25 -6.00 -13.85
CA PRO A 81 4.46 -5.54 -12.73
C PRO A 81 5.07 -4.26 -12.11
N ALA A 82 4.28 -3.51 -11.36
CA ALA A 82 4.74 -2.28 -10.72
C ALA A 82 5.87 -2.55 -9.72
N SER A 83 5.70 -3.55 -8.88
CA SER A 83 6.65 -3.86 -7.82
C SER A 83 6.68 -5.34 -7.45
N VAL A 84 7.67 -5.69 -6.62
CA VAL A 84 7.65 -6.90 -5.79
C VAL A 84 7.51 -6.47 -4.34
N CYS A 85 6.44 -6.94 -3.68
CA CYS A 85 6.10 -6.63 -2.30
C CYS A 85 6.49 -7.78 -1.36
N VAL A 86 7.24 -7.47 -0.31
CA VAL A 86 7.82 -8.43 0.64
C VAL A 86 7.82 -7.87 2.07
N TYR A 87 8.19 -8.70 3.06
CA TYR A 87 8.54 -8.20 4.38
C TYR A 87 9.82 -7.32 4.34
N PRO A 88 9.98 -6.34 5.23
CA PRO A 88 11.02 -5.31 5.14
C PRO A 88 12.45 -5.87 5.20
N ASN A 89 12.65 -7.00 5.87
CA ASN A 89 13.95 -7.68 5.93
C ASN A 89 14.42 -8.27 4.58
N PHE A 90 13.53 -8.36 3.57
CA PHE A 90 13.86 -8.79 2.21
C PHE A 90 13.99 -7.64 1.20
N ALA A 91 13.87 -6.38 1.61
CA ALA A 91 13.98 -5.24 0.71
C ALA A 91 15.27 -5.27 -0.12
N SER A 92 16.41 -5.52 0.51
CA SER A 92 17.71 -5.62 -0.17
C SER A 92 17.77 -6.79 -1.16
N VAL A 93 17.11 -7.91 -0.85
CA VAL A 93 17.06 -9.07 -1.77
C VAL A 93 16.35 -8.70 -3.06
N VAL A 94 15.21 -8.03 -2.97
CA VAL A 94 14.46 -7.55 -4.16
C VAL A 94 15.29 -6.53 -4.93
N ARG A 95 15.84 -5.51 -4.24
CA ARG A 95 16.68 -4.47 -4.84
C ARG A 95 17.85 -5.06 -5.65
N ASP A 96 18.54 -6.02 -5.05
CA ASP A 96 19.78 -6.57 -5.63
C ASP A 96 19.51 -7.62 -6.72
N THR A 97 18.30 -8.19 -6.75
CA THR A 97 17.89 -9.22 -7.73
C THR A 97 17.16 -8.63 -8.94
N ARG A 98 16.44 -7.52 -8.78
CA ARG A 98 15.72 -6.89 -9.90
C ARG A 98 16.70 -6.41 -10.97
N LYS A 99 16.31 -6.59 -12.24
CA LYS A 99 17.12 -6.19 -13.42
C LYS A 99 16.67 -4.87 -14.01
N ASP A 100 15.41 -4.53 -13.84
CA ASP A 100 14.79 -3.29 -14.33
C ASP A 100 14.55 -2.33 -13.16
N GLY A 101 15.08 -1.10 -13.27
CA GLY A 101 14.83 -0.04 -12.29
C GLY A 101 13.37 0.43 -12.23
N GLY A 102 12.58 0.10 -13.25
CA GLY A 102 11.12 0.33 -13.26
C GLY A 102 10.34 -0.67 -12.39
N LEU A 103 10.93 -1.82 -12.06
CA LEU A 103 10.35 -2.75 -11.08
C LEU A 103 10.68 -2.26 -9.66
N HIS A 104 9.70 -1.71 -8.96
CA HIS A 104 9.91 -1.16 -7.62
C HIS A 104 10.08 -2.24 -6.55
N VAL A 105 10.69 -1.84 -5.45
CA VAL A 105 10.79 -2.61 -4.21
C VAL A 105 9.71 -2.09 -3.26
N THR A 106 8.68 -2.88 -3.01
CA THR A 106 7.64 -2.56 -2.03
C THR A 106 7.86 -3.40 -0.78
N THR A 107 7.72 -2.81 0.39
CA THR A 107 7.72 -3.55 1.65
C THR A 107 6.53 -3.19 2.50
N VAL A 108 5.97 -4.18 3.20
CA VAL A 108 5.08 -3.89 4.32
C VAL A 108 5.91 -3.36 5.49
N ALA A 109 5.34 -2.49 6.32
CA ALA A 109 5.97 -1.97 7.55
C ALA A 109 4.91 -1.46 8.53
N GLY A 110 5.32 -0.78 9.60
CA GLY A 110 4.41 -0.25 10.60
C GLY A 110 3.71 -1.34 11.42
N CYS A 111 4.43 -2.43 11.68
CA CYS A 111 3.92 -3.63 12.37
C CYS A 111 2.77 -4.30 11.62
N PHE A 112 2.92 -4.41 10.31
CA PHE A 112 2.00 -5.20 9.47
C PHE A 112 1.90 -6.67 9.99
N PRO A 113 0.72 -7.31 9.97
CA PRO A 113 -0.54 -6.80 9.40
C PRO A 113 -1.45 -6.05 10.38
N SER A 114 -1.15 -6.04 11.67
CA SER A 114 -2.08 -5.57 12.68
C SER A 114 -1.99 -4.08 13.00
N SER A 115 -0.87 -3.43 12.69
CA SER A 115 -0.53 -2.07 13.16
C SER A 115 -0.56 -1.91 14.70
N GLN A 116 -0.59 -3.00 15.45
CA GLN A 116 -0.73 -3.03 16.92
C GLN A 116 0.65 -3.04 17.59
N SER A 117 1.31 -1.87 17.61
CA SER A 117 2.59 -1.67 18.30
C SER A 117 2.78 -0.22 18.70
N TYR A 118 3.90 0.08 19.35
CA TYR A 118 4.27 1.45 19.71
C TYR A 118 4.68 2.25 18.47
N LEU A 119 4.22 3.49 18.37
CA LEU A 119 4.51 4.37 17.25
C LEU A 119 6.02 4.50 16.93
N PRO A 120 6.94 4.65 17.91
CA PRO A 120 8.37 4.69 17.60
C PRO A 120 8.90 3.43 16.91
N VAL A 121 8.34 2.25 17.21
CA VAL A 121 8.71 0.98 16.56
C VAL A 121 8.26 0.98 15.10
N LYS A 122 7.02 1.40 14.85
CA LYS A 122 6.47 1.52 13.48
C LYS A 122 7.29 2.49 12.63
N VAL A 123 7.65 3.64 13.20
CA VAL A 123 8.45 4.67 12.55
C VAL A 123 9.85 4.14 12.19
N GLU A 124 10.51 3.46 13.12
CA GLU A 124 11.85 2.92 12.87
C GLU A 124 11.82 1.78 11.84
N GLU A 125 10.79 0.94 11.84
CA GLU A 125 10.63 -0.10 10.82
C GLU A 125 10.51 0.52 9.42
N CYS A 126 9.73 1.60 9.26
CA CYS A 126 9.65 2.35 8.01
C CYS A 126 11.02 2.92 7.59
N ARG A 127 11.78 3.52 8.53
CA ARG A 127 13.14 4.03 8.26
C ARG A 127 14.06 2.94 7.77
N LEU A 128 14.10 1.80 8.46
CA LEU A 128 14.93 0.66 8.10
C LEU A 128 14.57 0.10 6.72
N ALA A 129 13.28 0.01 6.39
CA ALA A 129 12.83 -0.44 5.08
C ALA A 129 13.36 0.48 3.95
N VAL A 130 13.26 1.80 4.12
CA VAL A 130 13.79 2.78 3.14
C VAL A 130 15.31 2.65 3.02
N ARG A 131 16.04 2.57 4.13
CA ARG A 131 17.51 2.38 4.14
C ARG A 131 17.94 1.10 3.43
N ASN A 132 17.13 0.05 3.52
CA ASN A 132 17.38 -1.23 2.84
C ASN A 132 16.95 -1.25 1.37
N GLY A 133 16.38 -0.16 0.85
CA GLY A 133 16.13 0.01 -0.58
C GLY A 133 14.67 -0.05 -1.00
N ALA A 134 13.71 -0.02 -0.08
CA ALA A 134 12.30 0.05 -0.44
C ALA A 134 11.99 1.36 -1.16
N ASP A 135 11.35 1.27 -2.32
CA ASP A 135 10.83 2.40 -3.11
C ASP A 135 9.42 2.77 -2.67
N GLU A 136 8.72 1.81 -2.07
CA GLU A 136 7.35 1.95 -1.58
C GLU A 136 7.20 1.24 -0.23
N ILE A 137 6.43 1.85 0.67
CA ILE A 137 6.13 1.32 2.01
C ILE A 137 4.62 1.18 2.16
N ASP A 138 4.17 -0.02 2.52
CA ASP A 138 2.77 -0.33 2.79
C ASP A 138 2.56 -0.46 4.30
N ILE A 139 1.85 0.49 4.89
CA ILE A 139 1.47 0.47 6.30
C ILE A 139 -0.01 0.15 6.45
N VAL A 140 -0.42 -0.31 7.62
CA VAL A 140 -1.84 -0.51 7.95
C VAL A 140 -2.34 0.66 8.78
N LEU A 141 -3.53 1.17 8.48
CA LEU A 141 -4.24 2.14 9.30
C LEU A 141 -4.25 1.67 10.77
N ALA A 142 -4.08 2.59 11.71
CA ALA A 142 -4.24 2.30 13.14
C ALA A 142 -5.71 2.01 13.45
N LEU A 143 -6.15 0.79 13.12
CA LEU A 143 -7.55 0.39 13.16
C LEU A 143 -8.16 0.42 14.57
N ASN A 144 -7.36 0.16 15.60
CA ASN A 144 -7.79 0.29 16.99
C ASN A 144 -8.24 1.72 17.30
N ALA A 145 -7.49 2.74 16.87
CA ALA A 145 -7.84 4.14 17.04
C ALA A 145 -9.04 4.51 16.13
N PHE A 146 -8.98 4.15 14.84
CA PHE A 146 -10.04 4.44 13.89
C PHE A 146 -11.38 3.85 14.30
N MET A 147 -11.43 2.58 14.71
CA MET A 147 -12.66 1.91 15.15
C MET A 147 -13.20 2.47 16.49
N ALA A 148 -12.34 3.04 17.31
CA ALA A 148 -12.74 3.78 18.52
C ALA A 148 -13.25 5.20 18.21
N GLY A 149 -13.17 5.65 16.94
CA GLY A 149 -13.51 7.00 16.52
C GLY A 149 -12.43 8.03 16.84
N ASP A 150 -11.22 7.60 17.20
CA ASP A 150 -10.07 8.47 17.41
C ASP A 150 -9.31 8.66 16.09
N TYR A 151 -9.92 9.41 15.18
CA TYR A 151 -9.37 9.66 13.86
C TYR A 151 -8.10 10.50 13.90
N GLU A 152 -7.97 11.37 14.91
CA GLU A 152 -6.78 12.19 15.11
C GLU A 152 -5.57 11.32 15.45
N ALA A 153 -5.72 10.36 16.35
CA ALA A 153 -4.65 9.41 16.66
C ALA A 153 -4.28 8.55 15.45
N ALA A 154 -5.27 8.06 14.69
CA ALA A 154 -5.01 7.28 13.48
C ALA A 154 -4.27 8.08 12.41
N ALA A 155 -4.67 9.33 12.18
CA ALA A 155 -4.02 10.23 11.22
C ALA A 155 -2.60 10.62 11.68
N HIS A 156 -2.42 10.85 13.00
CA HIS A 156 -1.12 11.18 13.58
C HIS A 156 -0.09 10.08 13.34
N GLU A 157 -0.46 8.82 13.52
CA GLU A 157 0.46 7.69 13.25
C GLU A 157 0.89 7.65 11.78
N ILE A 158 -0.04 7.85 10.83
CA ILE A 158 0.28 7.93 9.40
C ILE A 158 1.25 9.11 9.14
N ALA A 159 0.97 10.27 9.73
CA ALA A 159 1.80 11.47 9.54
C ALA A 159 3.24 11.26 10.03
N GLU A 160 3.44 10.62 11.19
CA GLU A 160 4.77 10.34 11.73
C GLU A 160 5.52 9.32 10.88
N MET A 161 4.86 8.25 10.41
CA MET A 161 5.47 7.30 9.47
C MET A 161 5.78 7.96 8.12
N ARG A 162 4.88 8.80 7.57
CA ARG A 162 5.11 9.58 6.34
C ARG A 162 6.34 10.46 6.48
N LYS A 163 6.44 11.20 7.57
CA LYS A 163 7.60 12.07 7.87
C LYS A 163 8.90 11.28 7.88
N ALA A 164 8.91 10.13 8.56
CA ALA A 164 10.10 9.28 8.63
C ALA A 164 10.52 8.76 7.25
N VAL A 165 9.56 8.33 6.43
CA VAL A 165 9.81 7.87 5.06
C VAL A 165 10.33 8.99 4.17
N ASP A 166 9.82 10.23 4.32
CA ASP A 166 10.28 11.39 3.57
C ASP A 166 11.71 11.79 3.95
N GLU A 167 12.03 11.80 5.25
CA GLU A 167 13.37 12.09 5.75
C GLU A 167 14.41 11.11 5.22
N GLU A 168 14.12 9.81 5.27
CA GLU A 168 15.03 8.77 4.76
C GLU A 168 15.11 8.78 3.23
N GLY A 169 13.99 9.02 2.55
CA GLY A 169 13.97 9.17 1.09
C GLY A 169 14.81 10.35 0.63
N ALA A 170 14.69 11.51 1.30
CA ALA A 170 15.49 12.69 1.02
C ALA A 170 16.99 12.43 1.27
N ALA A 171 17.34 11.74 2.35
CA ALA A 171 18.71 11.35 2.63
C ALA A 171 19.29 10.40 1.57
N ALA A 172 18.43 9.55 0.97
CA ALA A 172 18.78 8.66 -0.13
C ALA A 172 18.68 9.31 -1.53
N GLY A 173 18.33 10.59 -1.62
CA GLY A 173 18.18 11.32 -2.88
C GLY A 173 16.99 10.86 -3.74
N ARG A 174 15.96 10.25 -3.16
CA ARG A 174 14.79 9.73 -3.88
C ARG A 174 13.49 9.93 -3.12
N ARG A 175 12.38 9.97 -3.85
CA ARG A 175 11.05 9.94 -3.26
C ARG A 175 10.66 8.48 -2.99
N VAL A 176 10.08 8.23 -1.81
CA VAL A 176 9.51 6.93 -1.44
C VAL A 176 8.00 7.07 -1.28
N THR A 177 7.24 6.19 -1.90
CA THR A 177 5.79 6.16 -1.80
C THR A 177 5.37 5.53 -0.47
N LEU A 178 4.39 6.11 0.21
CA LEU A 178 3.70 5.49 1.34
C LEU A 178 2.29 5.15 0.90
N LYS A 179 1.88 3.89 1.06
CA LYS A 179 0.52 3.42 0.82
C LYS A 179 -0.09 2.96 2.14
N VAL A 180 -1.39 3.20 2.34
CA VAL A 180 -2.10 2.84 3.57
C VAL A 180 -3.11 1.75 3.26
N ILE A 181 -2.93 0.59 3.88
CA ILE A 181 -3.87 -0.52 3.83
C ILE A 181 -5.02 -0.19 4.78
N LEU A 182 -6.23 -0.13 4.24
CA LEU A 182 -7.43 0.23 5.01
C LEU A 182 -8.02 -0.95 5.79
N GLU A 183 -7.71 -2.20 5.41
CA GLU A 183 -8.27 -3.41 5.98
C GLU A 183 -9.81 -3.44 5.83
N THR A 184 -10.28 -3.39 4.59
CA THR A 184 -11.71 -3.25 4.25
C THR A 184 -12.57 -4.37 4.82
N GLY A 185 -12.01 -5.57 5.01
CA GLY A 185 -12.68 -6.69 5.64
C GLY A 185 -13.06 -6.43 7.10
N LEU A 186 -12.20 -5.72 7.85
CA LEU A 186 -12.46 -5.33 9.23
C LEU A 186 -13.42 -4.14 9.32
N LEU A 187 -13.29 -3.17 8.40
CA LEU A 187 -14.19 -2.00 8.35
C LEU A 187 -15.64 -2.41 8.08
N GLY A 188 -15.87 -3.42 7.26
CA GLY A 188 -17.11 -4.17 7.12
C GLY A 188 -18.24 -3.46 6.37
N THR A 189 -18.31 -2.12 6.38
CA THR A 189 -19.35 -1.36 5.67
C THR A 189 -18.76 -0.40 4.66
N VAL A 190 -19.52 -0.10 3.61
CA VAL A 190 -19.07 0.81 2.54
C VAL A 190 -18.87 2.24 3.06
N GLU A 191 -19.64 2.66 4.04
CA GLU A 191 -19.51 3.97 4.68
C GLU A 191 -18.19 4.08 5.43
N ARG A 192 -17.84 3.07 6.24
CA ARG A 192 -16.57 3.05 6.99
C ARG A 192 -15.37 2.95 6.05
N ILE A 193 -15.48 2.21 4.96
CA ILE A 193 -14.43 2.15 3.94
C ILE A 193 -14.24 3.52 3.28
N ALA A 194 -15.34 4.18 2.92
CA ALA A 194 -15.29 5.52 2.37
C ALA A 194 -14.71 6.53 3.37
N GLU A 195 -15.13 6.47 4.63
CA GLU A 195 -14.63 7.31 5.73
C GLU A 195 -13.12 7.11 5.96
N ALA A 196 -12.65 5.86 5.98
CA ALA A 196 -11.23 5.55 6.14
C ALA A 196 -10.38 5.94 4.91
N SER A 197 -11.00 6.04 3.73
CA SER A 197 -10.34 6.45 2.49
C SER A 197 -10.21 7.96 2.37
N PHE A 198 -11.06 8.68 3.08
CA PHE A 198 -11.13 10.15 3.09
C PHE A 198 -10.04 10.75 3.97
#